data_5dc250d6e62ee0ef3e48e55d40141911
#
_entry.id   5dc250d6e62ee0ef3e48e55d40141911
#
_cell.length_a   1.000
_cell.length_b   1.000
_cell.length_c   1.000
_cell.angle_alpha   90.00
_cell.angle_beta   90.00
_cell.angle_gamma   90.00
#
_symmetry.space_group_name_H-M   'P 1'
#
loop_
_entity.id
_entity.type
_entity.pdbx_description
1 polymer ?
#
loop_
_entity_poly.entity_id
_entity_poly.type
_entity_poly.pdbx_seq_one_letter_code
_entity_poly.pdbx_strand_id
1 'polypeptide(L)'
;MFKKILIANRGEIALRIIRTCKEMGVKTVAVYSTADRDSLHVRFADEAVCIGPPASKDSYLNIPNIISAAELTNADAIHPGYGFLSENSKFSAICHEYGIKFIGATADQINGMGDKASAKETMKKAGVPTIPGSEGLLTDVKSGIKIANEVGYPIILKATAGGGGRGMRIVWKDEEFEAAWDSARQESGAAFGNDGLYLEKFVEDPRHIEIQVIGDQYGTVCHLSERDCSIQRRHQKLVEEAPSPFMTPELREKMGIAAIKGAQAVNYEGAGTVEFLVDKHRNFYFMEMNTRIQVEHPVTEEVINFDLIKEQIKVAAGIPISGKSYEPTMHAIECRINAEDPFNNFRPSPGKITHFHSPGGHGVRVDTHVYAGYQIPPNYDSLIAKFICVAQTREEAICTMERALSEFVIEGVKTTIPLHLKLMRDANFRAGNFTTKFMETFDLTE
;
A
#
# COMPACT_ATOMS: atom_id res chain seq x y z
N MET A 1 3.08 -5.81 -27.42
CA MET A 1 1.97 -5.22 -26.65
C MET A 1 0.82 -6.21 -26.61
N PHE A 2 0.14 -6.35 -25.48
CA PHE A 2 -1.00 -7.27 -25.31
C PHE A 2 -2.19 -6.83 -26.15
N LYS A 3 -3.01 -7.79 -26.60
CA LYS A 3 -4.27 -7.53 -27.29
C LYS A 3 -5.43 -7.43 -26.33
N LYS A 4 -5.39 -8.26 -25.25
CA LYS A 4 -6.45 -8.37 -24.26
C LYS A 4 -5.90 -8.66 -22.88
N ILE A 5 -6.35 -7.90 -21.89
CA ILE A 5 -5.95 -8.04 -20.47
C ILE A 5 -7.19 -8.37 -19.64
N LEU A 6 -7.11 -9.45 -18.83
CA LEU A 6 -8.08 -9.73 -17.78
C LEU A 6 -7.66 -8.97 -16.51
N ILE A 7 -8.60 -8.28 -15.88
CA ILE A 7 -8.40 -7.57 -14.63
C ILE A 7 -8.89 -8.45 -13.47
N ALA A 8 -7.95 -9.08 -12.74
CA ALA A 8 -8.25 -9.97 -11.61
C ALA A 8 -8.46 -9.18 -10.31
N ASN A 9 -9.33 -8.20 -10.36
CA ASN A 9 -9.66 -7.32 -9.23
C ASN A 9 -11.05 -6.69 -9.41
N ARG A 10 -11.45 -5.85 -8.45
CA ARG A 10 -12.72 -5.14 -8.41
C ARG A 10 -12.54 -3.67 -8.00
N GLY A 11 -13.66 -2.96 -7.94
CA GLY A 11 -13.67 -1.62 -7.37
C GLY A 11 -12.96 -0.59 -8.22
N GLU A 12 -12.40 0.44 -7.56
CA GLU A 12 -11.78 1.57 -8.25
C GLU A 12 -10.53 1.15 -9.02
N ILE A 13 -9.72 0.22 -8.48
CA ILE A 13 -8.49 -0.20 -9.15
C ILE A 13 -8.77 -0.98 -10.45
N ALA A 14 -9.81 -1.81 -10.47
CA ALA A 14 -10.20 -2.48 -11.71
C ALA A 14 -10.63 -1.46 -12.76
N LEU A 15 -11.39 -0.44 -12.38
CA LEU A 15 -11.80 0.64 -13.28
C LEU A 15 -10.60 1.48 -13.73
N ARG A 16 -9.64 1.79 -12.83
CA ARG A 16 -8.40 2.50 -13.16
C ARG A 16 -7.60 1.77 -14.24
N ILE A 17 -7.44 0.46 -14.10
CA ILE A 17 -6.72 -0.38 -15.07
C ILE A 17 -7.47 -0.41 -16.41
N ILE A 18 -8.81 -0.58 -16.40
CA ILE A 18 -9.64 -0.57 -17.61
C ILE A 18 -9.48 0.74 -18.40
N ARG A 19 -9.44 1.88 -17.71
CA ARG A 19 -9.24 3.19 -18.36
C ARG A 19 -7.90 3.23 -19.10
N THR A 20 -6.81 2.85 -18.45
CA THR A 20 -5.48 2.80 -19.07
C THR A 20 -5.44 1.82 -20.26
N CYS A 21 -6.00 0.62 -20.11
CA CYS A 21 -6.06 -0.34 -21.22
C CYS A 21 -6.78 0.24 -22.44
N LYS A 22 -7.92 0.90 -22.22
CA LYS A 22 -8.68 1.54 -23.31
C LYS A 22 -7.89 2.65 -24.00
N GLU A 23 -7.20 3.49 -23.24
CA GLU A 23 -6.32 4.54 -23.79
C GLU A 23 -5.14 3.97 -24.58
N MET A 24 -4.69 2.76 -24.21
CA MET A 24 -3.64 2.02 -24.94
C MET A 24 -4.18 1.20 -26.12
N GLY A 25 -5.50 1.18 -26.36
CA GLY A 25 -6.12 0.36 -27.40
C GLY A 25 -6.12 -1.15 -27.09
N VAL A 26 -5.98 -1.53 -25.81
CA VAL A 26 -5.98 -2.91 -25.33
C VAL A 26 -7.38 -3.28 -24.85
N LYS A 27 -7.89 -4.43 -25.31
CA LYS A 27 -9.18 -4.96 -24.87
C LYS A 27 -9.14 -5.41 -23.41
N THR A 28 -10.29 -5.34 -22.74
CA THR A 28 -10.38 -5.63 -21.31
C THR A 28 -11.43 -6.67 -20.98
N VAL A 29 -11.10 -7.55 -20.05
CA VAL A 29 -12.03 -8.50 -19.43
C VAL A 29 -12.12 -8.18 -17.94
N ALA A 30 -13.31 -7.79 -17.47
CA ALA A 30 -13.57 -7.67 -16.04
C ALA A 30 -14.02 -9.04 -15.49
N VAL A 31 -13.48 -9.42 -14.34
CA VAL A 31 -14.09 -10.48 -13.54
C VAL A 31 -14.93 -9.87 -12.42
N TYR A 32 -16.00 -10.55 -12.02
CA TYR A 32 -16.85 -10.07 -10.95
C TYR A 32 -17.52 -11.20 -10.17
N SER A 33 -17.74 -10.99 -8.87
CA SER A 33 -18.64 -11.83 -8.09
C SER A 33 -20.10 -11.38 -8.33
N THR A 34 -21.04 -12.21 -7.95
CA THR A 34 -22.48 -11.86 -8.10
C THR A 34 -22.87 -10.57 -7.36
N ALA A 35 -22.12 -10.18 -6.30
CA ALA A 35 -22.33 -8.91 -5.58
C ALA A 35 -21.89 -7.67 -6.38
N ASP A 36 -20.97 -7.81 -7.31
CA ASP A 36 -20.41 -6.70 -8.09
C ASP A 36 -21.01 -6.57 -9.51
N ARG A 37 -22.07 -7.30 -9.81
CA ARG A 37 -22.68 -7.32 -11.16
C ARG A 37 -22.95 -5.91 -11.73
N ASP A 38 -23.37 -4.98 -10.89
CA ASP A 38 -23.72 -3.62 -11.27
C ASP A 38 -22.58 -2.60 -11.11
N SER A 39 -21.36 -3.07 -10.77
CA SER A 39 -20.19 -2.23 -10.58
C SER A 39 -19.70 -1.62 -11.90
N LEU A 40 -19.13 -0.40 -11.83
CA LEU A 40 -18.68 0.31 -13.03
C LEU A 40 -17.56 -0.44 -13.78
N HIS A 41 -16.70 -1.18 -13.12
CA HIS A 41 -15.66 -1.95 -13.82
C HIS A 41 -16.27 -3.03 -14.72
N VAL A 42 -17.40 -3.62 -14.34
CA VAL A 42 -18.14 -4.58 -15.17
C VAL A 42 -18.76 -3.88 -16.39
N ARG A 43 -19.33 -2.69 -16.18
CA ARG A 43 -19.99 -1.92 -17.25
C ARG A 43 -19.04 -1.34 -18.29
N PHE A 44 -17.82 -0.99 -17.88
CA PHE A 44 -16.86 -0.32 -18.76
C PHE A 44 -15.82 -1.25 -19.38
N ALA A 45 -15.72 -2.50 -18.96
CA ALA A 45 -14.90 -3.48 -19.66
C ALA A 45 -15.52 -3.85 -21.03
N ASP A 46 -14.68 -4.38 -21.94
CA ASP A 46 -15.17 -4.89 -23.23
C ASP A 46 -15.92 -6.22 -23.06
N GLU A 47 -15.45 -7.05 -22.14
CA GLU A 47 -16.06 -8.34 -21.76
C GLU A 47 -16.11 -8.44 -20.22
N ALA A 48 -17.04 -9.23 -19.70
CA ALA A 48 -17.16 -9.46 -18.27
C ALA A 48 -17.56 -10.92 -17.98
N VAL A 49 -16.90 -11.53 -16.98
CA VAL A 49 -17.13 -12.90 -16.57
C VAL A 49 -17.44 -12.99 -15.09
N CYS A 50 -18.58 -13.61 -14.73
CA CYS A 50 -18.92 -13.89 -13.35
C CYS A 50 -18.05 -15.06 -12.85
N ILE A 51 -17.28 -14.83 -11.78
CA ILE A 51 -16.34 -15.82 -11.24
C ILE A 51 -16.80 -16.47 -9.94
N GLY A 52 -18.02 -16.19 -9.48
CA GLY A 52 -18.59 -16.86 -8.30
C GLY A 52 -19.49 -16.01 -7.43
N PRO A 53 -19.84 -16.53 -6.23
CA PRO A 53 -20.67 -15.83 -5.26
C PRO A 53 -19.91 -14.70 -4.55
N PRO A 54 -20.58 -13.92 -3.65
CA PRO A 54 -19.97 -12.75 -3.01
C PRO A 54 -18.72 -13.02 -2.17
N ALA A 55 -18.60 -14.21 -1.56
CA ALA A 55 -17.43 -14.52 -0.73
C ALA A 55 -16.14 -14.53 -1.55
N SER A 56 -15.14 -13.77 -1.10
CA SER A 56 -13.86 -13.61 -1.82
C SER A 56 -13.14 -14.92 -2.09
N LYS A 57 -13.19 -15.88 -1.14
CA LYS A 57 -12.59 -17.22 -1.28
C LYS A 57 -13.18 -18.02 -2.44
N ASP A 58 -14.44 -17.76 -2.78
CA ASP A 58 -15.19 -18.48 -3.81
C ASP A 58 -15.24 -17.70 -5.15
N SER A 59 -14.64 -16.50 -5.20
CA SER A 59 -14.61 -15.61 -6.35
C SER A 59 -13.22 -15.01 -6.59
N TYR A 60 -12.90 -13.84 -6.05
CA TYR A 60 -11.65 -13.09 -6.31
C TYR A 60 -10.37 -13.78 -5.81
N LEU A 61 -10.47 -14.74 -4.89
CA LEU A 61 -9.37 -15.59 -4.43
C LEU A 61 -9.41 -16.99 -5.04
N ASN A 62 -10.36 -17.27 -5.92
CA ASN A 62 -10.50 -18.57 -6.59
C ASN A 62 -9.67 -18.59 -7.87
N ILE A 63 -8.42 -19.05 -7.78
CA ILE A 63 -7.49 -19.13 -8.90
C ILE A 63 -8.06 -19.90 -10.09
N PRO A 64 -8.63 -21.11 -9.92
CA PRO A 64 -9.22 -21.85 -11.04
C PRO A 64 -10.26 -21.05 -11.83
N ASN A 65 -11.16 -20.34 -11.15
CA ASN A 65 -12.21 -19.56 -11.81
C ASN A 65 -11.63 -18.38 -12.60
N ILE A 66 -10.58 -17.71 -12.08
CA ILE A 66 -9.92 -16.60 -12.75
C ILE A 66 -9.14 -17.09 -13.98
N ILE A 67 -8.39 -18.19 -13.88
CA ILE A 67 -7.68 -18.78 -15.01
C ILE A 67 -8.67 -19.24 -16.09
N SER A 68 -9.75 -19.92 -15.71
CA SER A 68 -10.80 -20.33 -16.67
C SER A 68 -11.43 -19.14 -17.40
N ALA A 69 -11.65 -18.02 -16.69
CA ALA A 69 -12.14 -16.79 -17.31
C ALA A 69 -11.13 -16.22 -18.32
N ALA A 70 -9.83 -16.27 -18.01
CA ALA A 70 -8.77 -15.80 -18.92
C ALA A 70 -8.68 -16.67 -20.17
N GLU A 71 -8.75 -18.01 -20.04
CA GLU A 71 -8.74 -18.95 -21.17
C GLU A 71 -9.99 -18.77 -22.04
N LEU A 72 -11.19 -18.71 -21.44
CA LEU A 72 -12.46 -18.53 -22.19
C LEU A 72 -12.49 -17.26 -23.01
N THR A 73 -11.86 -16.21 -22.53
CA THR A 73 -11.82 -14.90 -23.19
C THR A 73 -10.58 -14.69 -24.05
N ASN A 74 -9.65 -15.66 -24.09
CA ASN A 74 -8.36 -15.56 -24.76
C ASN A 74 -7.58 -14.29 -24.31
N ALA A 75 -7.46 -14.07 -23.01
CA ALA A 75 -6.67 -12.97 -22.45
C ALA A 75 -5.17 -13.29 -22.55
N ASP A 76 -4.37 -12.36 -23.05
CA ASP A 76 -2.91 -12.51 -23.17
C ASP A 76 -2.20 -12.33 -21.83
N ALA A 77 -2.81 -11.54 -20.94
CA ALA A 77 -2.24 -11.19 -19.66
C ALA A 77 -3.32 -10.98 -18.58
N ILE A 78 -2.90 -11.07 -17.33
CA ILE A 78 -3.73 -10.78 -16.16
C ILE A 78 -3.09 -9.64 -15.36
N HIS A 79 -3.88 -8.59 -15.08
CA HIS A 79 -3.49 -7.52 -14.15
C HIS A 79 -4.17 -7.75 -12.81
N PRO A 80 -3.42 -8.02 -11.73
CA PRO A 80 -4.01 -8.35 -10.43
C PRO A 80 -4.41 -7.12 -9.60
N GLY A 81 -4.02 -5.91 -9.99
CA GLY A 81 -4.18 -4.70 -9.19
C GLY A 81 -3.43 -4.77 -7.87
N TYR A 82 -4.10 -4.47 -6.76
CA TYR A 82 -3.60 -4.64 -5.39
C TYR A 82 -4.58 -5.45 -4.53
N GLY A 83 -4.10 -6.05 -3.42
CA GLY A 83 -4.91 -6.97 -2.60
C GLY A 83 -5.21 -8.28 -3.32
N PHE A 84 -6.14 -9.06 -2.82
CA PHE A 84 -6.52 -10.38 -3.35
C PHE A 84 -5.30 -11.25 -3.73
N LEU A 85 -5.11 -11.50 -5.03
CA LEU A 85 -4.06 -12.38 -5.55
C LEU A 85 -2.82 -11.63 -6.05
N SER A 86 -2.73 -10.31 -5.85
CA SER A 86 -1.63 -9.50 -6.40
C SER A 86 -0.25 -9.84 -5.85
N GLU A 87 -0.17 -10.38 -4.63
CA GLU A 87 1.06 -10.87 -4.00
C GLU A 87 1.01 -12.38 -3.73
N ASN A 88 0.28 -13.11 -4.56
CA ASN A 88 0.19 -14.57 -4.46
C ASN A 88 1.14 -15.22 -5.46
N SER A 89 2.27 -15.75 -4.98
CA SER A 89 3.30 -16.38 -5.81
C SER A 89 2.80 -17.59 -6.58
N LYS A 90 1.89 -18.38 -5.98
CA LYS A 90 1.27 -19.53 -6.65
C LYS A 90 0.43 -19.08 -7.84
N PHE A 91 -0.31 -17.97 -7.71
CA PHE A 91 -1.09 -17.44 -8.83
C PHE A 91 -0.20 -16.93 -9.95
N SER A 92 0.88 -16.19 -9.61
CA SER A 92 1.88 -15.75 -10.60
C SER A 92 2.51 -16.94 -11.36
N ALA A 93 2.88 -18.02 -10.65
CA ALA A 93 3.42 -19.25 -11.24
C ALA A 93 2.40 -19.93 -12.16
N ILE A 94 1.15 -20.09 -11.74
CA ILE A 94 0.09 -20.70 -12.53
C ILE A 94 -0.18 -19.90 -13.80
N CYS A 95 -0.24 -18.57 -13.74
CA CYS A 95 -0.36 -17.74 -14.95
C CYS A 95 0.74 -18.06 -15.96
N HIS A 96 1.99 -18.16 -15.50
CA HIS A 96 3.13 -18.49 -16.35
C HIS A 96 2.99 -19.91 -16.97
N GLU A 97 2.56 -20.90 -16.20
CA GLU A 97 2.33 -22.28 -16.68
C GLU A 97 1.27 -22.35 -17.79
N TYR A 98 0.25 -21.49 -17.72
CA TYR A 98 -0.80 -21.39 -18.73
C TYR A 98 -0.45 -20.45 -19.90
N GLY A 99 0.78 -19.92 -19.93
CA GLY A 99 1.22 -18.99 -20.98
C GLY A 99 0.53 -17.61 -20.92
N ILE A 100 -0.02 -17.25 -19.76
CA ILE A 100 -0.67 -15.96 -19.52
C ILE A 100 0.32 -15.06 -18.75
N LYS A 101 0.63 -13.87 -19.29
CA LYS A 101 1.54 -12.96 -18.58
C LYS A 101 0.87 -12.38 -17.33
N PHE A 102 1.47 -12.63 -16.17
CA PHE A 102 1.11 -11.93 -14.94
C PHE A 102 1.75 -10.52 -14.97
N ILE A 103 0.92 -9.45 -14.86
CA ILE A 103 1.39 -8.06 -14.87
C ILE A 103 1.74 -7.68 -13.44
N GLY A 104 2.99 -7.92 -13.06
CA GLY A 104 3.52 -7.73 -11.71
C GLY A 104 4.80 -8.54 -11.51
N ALA A 105 5.19 -8.70 -10.25
CA ALA A 105 6.39 -9.44 -9.87
C ALA A 105 6.27 -10.94 -10.17
N THR A 106 7.40 -11.58 -10.42
CA THR A 106 7.46 -13.04 -10.59
C THR A 106 7.20 -13.77 -9.28
N ALA A 107 6.88 -15.07 -9.37
CA ALA A 107 6.64 -15.89 -8.18
C ALA A 107 7.82 -15.88 -7.20
N ASP A 108 9.06 -15.92 -7.71
CA ASP A 108 10.27 -15.90 -6.89
C ASP A 108 10.46 -14.56 -6.19
N GLN A 109 10.18 -13.45 -6.88
CA GLN A 109 10.24 -12.10 -6.30
C GLN A 109 9.19 -11.91 -5.21
N ILE A 110 7.96 -12.39 -5.43
CA ILE A 110 6.88 -12.37 -4.42
C ILE A 110 7.28 -13.18 -3.19
N ASN A 111 7.78 -14.40 -3.37
CA ASN A 111 8.23 -15.25 -2.27
C ASN A 111 9.41 -14.64 -1.51
N GLY A 112 10.42 -14.13 -2.23
CA GLY A 112 11.61 -13.56 -1.62
C GLY A 112 11.34 -12.31 -0.78
N MET A 113 10.36 -11.49 -1.19
CA MET A 113 9.99 -10.28 -0.45
C MET A 113 8.82 -10.50 0.51
N GLY A 114 8.02 -11.54 0.34
CA GLY A 114 6.89 -11.86 1.21
C GLY A 114 7.30 -12.43 2.58
N ASP A 115 8.45 -13.08 2.68
CA ASP A 115 9.02 -13.51 3.96
C ASP A 115 9.86 -12.39 4.57
N LYS A 116 9.41 -11.84 5.71
CA LYS A 116 10.03 -10.67 6.35
C LYS A 116 11.50 -10.88 6.73
N ALA A 117 11.87 -12.09 7.17
CA ALA A 117 13.23 -12.40 7.57
C ALA A 117 14.16 -12.46 6.34
N SER A 118 13.75 -13.16 5.29
CA SER A 118 14.47 -13.27 4.03
C SER A 118 14.59 -11.91 3.33
N ALA A 119 13.52 -11.12 3.33
CA ALA A 119 13.52 -9.77 2.77
C ALA A 119 14.51 -8.86 3.51
N LYS A 120 14.49 -8.86 4.87
CA LYS A 120 15.43 -8.06 5.68
C LYS A 120 16.88 -8.48 5.44
N GLU A 121 17.15 -9.77 5.34
CA GLU A 121 18.51 -10.28 5.06
C GLU A 121 18.98 -9.87 3.66
N THR A 122 18.13 -10.01 2.65
CA THR A 122 18.40 -9.60 1.28
C THR A 122 18.70 -8.10 1.20
N MET A 123 17.87 -7.28 1.85
CA MET A 123 18.06 -5.84 1.91
C MET A 123 19.36 -5.45 2.64
N LYS A 124 19.68 -6.12 3.76
CA LYS A 124 20.93 -5.91 4.48
C LYS A 124 22.16 -6.22 3.60
N LYS A 125 22.12 -7.33 2.85
CA LYS A 125 23.18 -7.72 1.90
C LYS A 125 23.32 -6.72 0.75
N ALA A 126 22.22 -6.12 0.30
CA ALA A 126 22.20 -5.07 -0.71
C ALA A 126 22.70 -3.70 -0.19
N GLY A 127 22.98 -3.58 1.11
CA GLY A 127 23.41 -2.33 1.75
C GLY A 127 22.27 -1.35 2.01
N VAL A 128 21.01 -1.84 2.04
CA VAL A 128 19.85 -1.05 2.46
C VAL A 128 19.81 -1.01 3.98
N PRO A 129 19.68 0.17 4.62
CA PRO A 129 19.58 0.27 6.07
C PRO A 129 18.38 -0.53 6.61
N THR A 130 18.63 -1.43 7.55
CA THR A 130 17.59 -2.20 8.23
C THR A 130 17.57 -1.83 9.71
N ILE A 131 16.42 -2.02 10.37
CA ILE A 131 16.32 -1.74 11.81
C ILE A 131 17.37 -2.57 12.54
N PRO A 132 18.30 -1.92 13.30
CA PRO A 132 19.29 -2.63 14.08
C PRO A 132 18.65 -3.58 15.08
N GLY A 133 19.26 -4.73 15.33
CA GLY A 133 18.70 -5.72 16.25
C GLY A 133 19.54 -6.98 16.34
N SER A 134 18.99 -8.01 16.97
CA SER A 134 19.65 -9.31 17.12
C SER A 134 19.77 -10.05 15.78
N GLU A 135 20.86 -10.78 15.60
CA GLU A 135 21.01 -11.73 14.50
C GLU A 135 20.34 -13.06 14.90
N GLY A 136 19.04 -13.17 14.59
CA GLY A 136 18.25 -14.33 14.98
C GLY A 136 17.67 -14.25 16.40
N LEU A 137 17.35 -15.43 16.95
CA LEU A 137 16.73 -15.54 18.26
C LEU A 137 17.72 -15.23 19.41
N LEU A 138 17.22 -14.58 20.43
CA LEU A 138 17.93 -14.38 21.66
C LEU A 138 18.02 -15.70 22.45
N THR A 139 19.19 -16.00 22.98
CA THR A 139 19.42 -17.22 23.74
C THR A 139 19.03 -17.10 25.22
N ASP A 140 19.31 -15.95 25.83
CA ASP A 140 19.05 -15.65 27.23
C ASP A 140 18.99 -14.13 27.50
N VAL A 141 18.57 -13.76 28.70
CA VAL A 141 18.43 -12.35 29.13
C VAL A 141 19.76 -11.59 29.06
N LYS A 142 20.88 -12.23 29.44
CA LYS A 142 22.20 -11.54 29.46
C LYS A 142 22.68 -11.20 28.07
N SER A 143 22.56 -12.14 27.14
CA SER A 143 22.88 -11.90 25.73
C SER A 143 21.97 -10.83 25.11
N GLY A 144 20.67 -10.84 25.47
CA GLY A 144 19.72 -9.83 25.08
C GLY A 144 20.07 -8.42 25.55
N ILE A 145 20.41 -8.26 26.82
CA ILE A 145 20.85 -6.97 27.41
C ILE A 145 22.12 -6.47 26.72
N LYS A 146 23.09 -7.35 26.44
CA LYS A 146 24.31 -6.97 25.73
C LYS A 146 24.01 -6.40 24.35
N ILE A 147 23.18 -7.10 23.56
CA ILE A 147 22.75 -6.64 22.23
C ILE A 147 21.94 -5.35 22.34
N ALA A 148 21.05 -5.21 23.32
CA ALA A 148 20.27 -4.01 23.55
C ALA A 148 21.16 -2.78 23.81
N ASN A 149 22.24 -2.95 24.57
CA ASN A 149 23.22 -1.89 24.81
C ASN A 149 24.04 -1.53 23.56
N GLU A 150 24.37 -2.51 22.71
CA GLU A 150 25.02 -2.26 21.41
C GLU A 150 24.10 -1.53 20.41
N VAL A 151 22.83 -1.90 20.37
CA VAL A 151 21.79 -1.28 19.52
C VAL A 151 21.37 0.10 20.05
N GLY A 152 21.43 0.28 21.37
CA GLY A 152 20.98 1.47 22.10
C GLY A 152 19.47 1.45 22.40
N TYR A 153 19.11 1.74 23.65
CA TYR A 153 17.71 1.87 24.07
C TYR A 153 16.99 3.10 23.44
N PRO A 154 15.65 3.11 23.32
CA PRO A 154 14.76 1.99 23.60
C PRO A 154 14.84 0.90 22.53
N ILE A 155 14.55 -0.35 22.96
CA ILE A 155 14.42 -1.51 22.06
C ILE A 155 13.02 -2.12 22.17
N ILE A 156 12.69 -2.97 21.22
CA ILE A 156 11.47 -3.77 21.26
C ILE A 156 11.83 -5.25 21.17
N LEU A 157 11.35 -6.03 22.15
CA LEU A 157 11.35 -7.49 22.08
C LEU A 157 10.16 -7.94 21.25
N LYS A 158 10.38 -8.87 20.33
CA LYS A 158 9.34 -9.41 19.44
C LYS A 158 9.38 -10.93 19.43
N ALA A 159 8.20 -11.55 19.54
CA ALA A 159 8.06 -12.98 19.33
C ALA A 159 8.16 -13.32 17.84
N THR A 160 8.78 -14.47 17.53
CA THR A 160 8.88 -15.00 16.14
C THR A 160 7.52 -15.41 15.59
N ALA A 161 6.66 -15.96 16.44
CA ALA A 161 5.28 -16.27 16.12
C ALA A 161 4.40 -15.18 16.75
N GLY A 162 3.93 -14.23 15.98
CA GLY A 162 3.11 -13.13 16.50
C GLY A 162 2.49 -12.29 15.39
N GLY A 163 1.36 -11.68 15.70
CA GLY A 163 0.67 -10.74 14.85
C GLY A 163 -0.23 -9.81 15.68
N GLY A 164 -0.53 -8.62 15.17
CA GLY A 164 -1.42 -7.67 15.84
C GLY A 164 -0.90 -7.12 17.18
N GLY A 165 0.43 -7.06 17.37
CA GLY A 165 1.04 -6.49 18.58
C GLY A 165 1.21 -7.44 19.76
N ARG A 166 0.77 -8.69 19.65
CA ARG A 166 0.97 -9.71 20.70
C ARG A 166 2.41 -10.21 20.70
N GLY A 167 2.97 -10.44 21.90
CA GLY A 167 4.36 -10.86 22.07
C GLY A 167 5.38 -9.75 21.79
N MET A 168 4.98 -8.49 21.86
CA MET A 168 5.86 -7.33 21.71
C MET A 168 5.95 -6.55 23.01
N ARG A 169 7.17 -6.20 23.45
CA ARG A 169 7.42 -5.38 24.64
C ARG A 169 8.51 -4.36 24.35
N ILE A 170 8.19 -3.09 24.59
CA ILE A 170 9.18 -2.00 24.54
C ILE A 170 9.97 -2.02 25.86
N VAL A 171 11.28 -1.86 25.76
CA VAL A 171 12.20 -1.82 26.89
C VAL A 171 13.02 -0.55 26.79
N TRP A 172 13.00 0.25 27.85
CA TRP A 172 13.65 1.57 27.87
C TRP A 172 15.03 1.55 28.51
N LYS A 173 15.33 0.53 29.32
CA LYS A 173 16.57 0.38 30.07
C LYS A 173 16.79 -1.05 30.52
N ASP A 174 18.03 -1.37 30.93
CA ASP A 174 18.45 -2.73 31.32
C ASP A 174 17.57 -3.34 32.42
N GLU A 175 17.18 -2.56 33.43
CA GLU A 175 16.39 -3.05 34.56
C GLU A 175 14.99 -3.55 34.20
N GLU A 176 14.47 -3.14 33.05
CA GLU A 176 13.15 -3.55 32.56
C GLU A 176 13.22 -4.82 31.68
N PHE A 177 14.42 -5.19 31.22
CA PHE A 177 14.61 -6.20 30.18
C PHE A 177 14.09 -7.57 30.59
N GLU A 178 14.45 -8.06 31.80
CA GLU A 178 14.07 -9.40 32.28
C GLU A 178 12.55 -9.55 32.42
N ALA A 179 11.88 -8.56 33.01
CA ALA A 179 10.41 -8.56 33.15
C ALA A 179 9.69 -8.53 31.77
N ALA A 180 10.23 -7.77 30.83
CA ALA A 180 9.71 -7.70 29.46
C ALA A 180 9.94 -9.01 28.70
N TRP A 181 11.10 -9.63 28.88
CA TRP A 181 11.47 -10.94 28.35
C TRP A 181 10.48 -12.02 28.77
N ASP A 182 10.28 -12.16 30.10
CA ASP A 182 9.39 -13.18 30.66
C ASP A 182 7.95 -12.98 30.21
N SER A 183 7.47 -11.72 30.21
CA SER A 183 6.13 -11.38 29.76
C SER A 183 5.91 -11.70 28.28
N ALA A 184 6.87 -11.38 27.43
CA ALA A 184 6.76 -11.63 25.98
C ALA A 184 6.79 -13.13 25.66
N ARG A 185 7.64 -13.90 26.33
CA ARG A 185 7.73 -15.37 26.19
C ARG A 185 6.45 -16.07 26.66
N GLN A 186 5.94 -15.67 27.82
CA GLN A 186 4.70 -16.26 28.38
C GLN A 186 3.53 -16.04 27.45
N GLU A 187 3.37 -14.80 26.94
CA GLU A 187 2.28 -14.46 26.01
C GLU A 187 2.39 -15.22 24.68
N SER A 188 3.60 -15.28 24.10
CA SER A 188 3.80 -15.93 22.81
C SER A 188 3.73 -17.46 22.92
N GLY A 189 4.27 -18.04 23.99
CA GLY A 189 4.16 -19.47 24.28
C GLY A 189 2.71 -19.91 24.45
N ALA A 190 1.91 -19.15 25.19
CA ALA A 190 0.50 -19.43 25.40
C ALA A 190 -0.37 -19.24 24.14
N ALA A 191 -0.09 -18.19 23.34
CA ALA A 191 -0.90 -17.86 22.18
C ALA A 191 -0.52 -18.64 20.90
N PHE A 192 0.76 -18.99 20.72
CA PHE A 192 1.29 -19.50 19.46
C PHE A 192 2.10 -20.81 19.60
N GLY A 193 2.33 -21.28 20.83
CA GLY A 193 3.16 -22.48 21.10
C GLY A 193 4.64 -22.30 20.77
N ASN A 194 5.10 -21.07 20.55
CA ASN A 194 6.50 -20.72 20.29
C ASN A 194 6.87 -19.48 21.10
N ASP A 195 7.90 -19.61 21.94
CA ASP A 195 8.36 -18.58 22.86
C ASP A 195 9.66 -17.89 22.42
N GLY A 196 10.13 -18.17 21.20
CA GLY A 196 11.33 -17.56 20.63
C GLY A 196 11.20 -16.05 20.47
N LEU A 197 12.18 -15.31 21.01
CA LEU A 197 12.21 -13.84 20.93
C LEU A 197 13.44 -13.36 20.16
N TYR A 198 13.28 -12.24 19.48
CA TYR A 198 14.36 -11.42 18.95
C TYR A 198 14.16 -9.96 19.37
N LEU A 199 15.18 -9.14 19.29
CA LEU A 199 15.08 -7.72 19.60
C LEU A 199 15.41 -6.84 18.39
N GLU A 200 14.78 -5.68 18.37
CA GLU A 200 15.08 -4.62 17.41
C GLU A 200 15.11 -3.25 18.10
N LYS A 201 15.81 -2.30 17.51
CA LYS A 201 15.70 -0.89 17.90
C LYS A 201 14.24 -0.46 17.84
N PHE A 202 13.72 0.15 18.89
CA PHE A 202 12.45 0.80 18.84
C PHE A 202 12.59 2.19 18.21
N VAL A 203 12.00 2.38 17.06
CA VAL A 203 12.01 3.67 16.36
C VAL A 203 10.87 4.51 16.95
N GLU A 204 11.25 5.57 17.67
CA GLU A 204 10.29 6.43 18.35
C GLU A 204 9.64 7.40 17.35
N ASP A 205 8.31 7.50 17.41
CA ASP A 205 7.51 8.44 16.64
C ASP A 205 7.95 8.57 15.17
N PRO A 206 8.08 7.45 14.45
CA PRO A 206 8.59 7.47 13.09
C PRO A 206 7.58 8.07 12.11
N ARG A 207 8.08 8.53 10.98
CA ARG A 207 7.29 8.66 9.77
C ARG A 207 7.32 7.38 8.97
N HIS A 208 6.22 7.10 8.33
CA HIS A 208 6.11 6.04 7.32
C HIS A 208 6.29 6.69 5.94
N ILE A 209 7.49 6.54 5.40
CA ILE A 209 7.83 7.07 4.08
C ILE A 209 8.20 5.90 3.18
N GLU A 210 7.69 5.92 1.98
CA GLU A 210 7.89 4.84 1.01
C GLU A 210 8.40 5.37 -0.32
N ILE A 211 9.20 4.57 -1.01
CA ILE A 211 9.75 4.89 -2.32
C ILE A 211 9.08 4.02 -3.38
N GLN A 212 8.43 4.65 -4.36
CA GLN A 212 7.92 3.96 -5.52
C GLN A 212 9.08 3.56 -6.43
N VAL A 213 9.18 2.29 -6.78
CA VAL A 213 10.12 1.79 -7.77
C VAL A 213 9.40 1.16 -8.96
N ILE A 214 10.09 1.13 -10.08
CA ILE A 214 9.70 0.34 -11.25
C ILE A 214 10.95 -0.31 -11.84
N GLY A 215 10.83 -1.59 -12.19
CA GLY A 215 11.91 -2.36 -12.80
C GLY A 215 11.45 -3.04 -14.07
N ASP A 216 12.34 -3.18 -15.05
CA ASP A 216 12.08 -3.91 -16.29
C ASP A 216 12.70 -5.30 -16.30
N GLN A 217 12.41 -6.07 -17.34
CA GLN A 217 12.93 -7.43 -17.53
C GLN A 217 14.43 -7.48 -17.89
N TYR A 218 15.06 -6.32 -18.07
CA TYR A 218 16.45 -6.18 -18.52
C TYR A 218 17.38 -5.75 -17.39
N GLY A 219 16.85 -5.65 -16.16
CA GLY A 219 17.62 -5.27 -14.98
C GLY A 219 17.71 -3.78 -14.72
N THR A 220 16.99 -2.95 -15.51
CA THR A 220 16.90 -1.51 -15.24
C THR A 220 15.88 -1.27 -14.16
N VAL A 221 16.26 -0.54 -13.11
CA VAL A 221 15.37 -0.13 -12.01
C VAL A 221 15.55 1.38 -11.80
N CYS A 222 14.43 2.08 -11.64
CA CYS A 222 14.45 3.49 -11.22
C CYS A 222 13.44 3.73 -10.09
N HIS A 223 13.61 4.82 -9.35
CA HIS A 223 12.62 5.28 -8.38
C HIS A 223 11.79 6.44 -8.96
N LEU A 224 10.55 6.54 -8.47
CA LEU A 224 9.57 7.55 -8.86
C LEU A 224 9.24 8.46 -7.67
N SER A 225 10.24 8.79 -6.86
CA SER A 225 10.14 9.59 -5.64
C SER A 225 9.40 8.90 -4.50
N GLU A 226 9.14 9.67 -3.43
CA GLU A 226 8.53 9.18 -2.20
C GLU A 226 7.07 9.57 -2.04
N ARG A 227 6.42 8.84 -1.11
CA ARG A 227 5.13 9.19 -0.50
C ARG A 227 5.26 9.18 1.02
N ASP A 228 4.57 10.08 1.69
CA ASP A 228 4.40 10.06 3.14
C ASP A 228 3.04 9.43 3.48
N CYS A 229 3.07 8.32 4.20
CA CYS A 229 1.90 7.54 4.58
C CYS A 229 1.72 7.50 6.10
N SER A 230 2.22 8.52 6.82
CA SER A 230 2.23 8.54 8.28
C SER A 230 0.83 8.73 8.89
N ILE A 231 -0.12 9.35 8.18
CA ILE A 231 -1.50 9.51 8.67
C ILE A 231 -2.24 8.19 8.49
N GLN A 232 -2.26 7.41 9.56
CA GLN A 232 -2.84 6.05 9.57
C GLN A 232 -3.50 5.74 10.90
N ARG A 233 -4.46 4.83 10.87
CA ARG A 233 -5.13 4.29 12.06
C ARG A 233 -5.01 2.78 12.07
N ARG A 234 -4.46 2.21 13.17
CA ARG A 234 -4.25 0.75 13.29
C ARG A 234 -3.53 0.16 12.06
N HIS A 235 -2.51 0.84 11.58
CA HIS A 235 -1.72 0.50 10.38
C HIS A 235 -2.51 0.56 9.04
N GLN A 236 -3.69 1.16 9.03
CA GLN A 236 -4.44 1.47 7.80
C GLN A 236 -4.22 2.93 7.44
N LYS A 237 -3.64 3.17 6.28
CA LYS A 237 -3.38 4.52 5.74
C LYS A 237 -4.71 5.23 5.49
N LEU A 238 -4.81 6.51 5.85
CA LEU A 238 -6.01 7.34 5.70
C LEU A 238 -5.76 8.52 4.75
N VAL A 239 -4.59 9.14 4.87
CA VAL A 239 -4.13 10.24 4.02
C VAL A 239 -2.69 9.95 3.60
N GLU A 240 -2.42 10.11 2.34
CA GLU A 240 -1.09 10.01 1.75
C GLU A 240 -0.76 11.31 1.01
N GLU A 241 0.51 11.70 1.03
CA GLU A 241 0.96 12.87 0.28
C GLU A 241 2.33 12.64 -0.39
N ALA A 242 2.55 13.34 -1.47
CA ALA A 242 3.83 13.39 -2.17
C ALA A 242 4.10 14.84 -2.65
N PRO A 243 5.34 15.34 -2.47
CA PRO A 243 6.40 14.76 -1.64
C PRO A 243 6.09 14.88 -0.13
N SER A 244 6.85 14.15 0.69
CA SER A 244 6.74 14.28 2.15
C SER A 244 7.21 15.66 2.63
N PRO A 245 6.47 16.34 3.53
CA PRO A 245 6.91 17.61 4.10
C PRO A 245 8.15 17.47 5.01
N PHE A 246 8.52 16.27 5.39
CA PHE A 246 9.69 15.96 6.22
C PHE A 246 10.95 15.72 5.40
N MET A 247 10.81 15.47 4.11
CA MET A 247 11.91 15.10 3.22
C MET A 247 12.81 16.28 2.87
N THR A 248 14.12 15.99 2.74
CA THR A 248 15.09 16.89 2.08
C THR A 248 15.56 16.26 0.78
N PRO A 249 16.09 17.04 -0.18
CA PRO A 249 16.64 16.47 -1.41
C PRO A 249 17.68 15.37 -1.16
N GLU A 250 18.58 15.57 -0.17
CA GLU A 250 19.64 14.61 0.16
C GLU A 250 19.07 13.32 0.76
N LEU A 251 18.01 13.41 1.56
CA LEU A 251 17.34 12.23 2.13
C LEU A 251 16.60 11.46 1.03
N ARG A 252 15.90 12.16 0.14
CA ARG A 252 15.22 11.58 -1.03
C ARG A 252 16.19 10.79 -1.90
N GLU A 253 17.33 11.39 -2.23
CA GLU A 253 18.37 10.72 -3.01
C GLU A 253 18.88 9.45 -2.33
N LYS A 254 19.22 9.54 -1.03
CA LYS A 254 19.70 8.38 -0.26
C LYS A 254 18.67 7.25 -0.19
N MET A 255 17.42 7.57 0.09
CA MET A 255 16.34 6.58 0.15
C MET A 255 16.02 6.01 -1.23
N GLY A 256 16.02 6.84 -2.27
CA GLY A 256 15.84 6.40 -3.66
C GLY A 256 16.92 5.42 -4.10
N ILE A 257 18.19 5.72 -3.83
CA ILE A 257 19.31 4.82 -4.12
C ILE A 257 19.18 3.50 -3.34
N ALA A 258 18.79 3.56 -2.05
CA ALA A 258 18.58 2.37 -1.24
C ALA A 258 17.44 1.50 -1.80
N ALA A 259 16.33 2.11 -2.22
CA ALA A 259 15.20 1.41 -2.82
C ALA A 259 15.58 0.74 -4.16
N ILE A 260 16.34 1.42 -5.02
CA ILE A 260 16.87 0.86 -6.27
C ILE A 260 17.76 -0.35 -5.99
N LYS A 261 18.72 -0.24 -5.05
CA LYS A 261 19.60 -1.35 -4.68
C LYS A 261 18.81 -2.56 -4.17
N GLY A 262 17.79 -2.33 -3.33
CA GLY A 262 16.93 -3.37 -2.83
C GLY A 262 16.16 -4.09 -3.94
N ALA A 263 15.57 -3.35 -4.87
CA ALA A 263 14.86 -3.91 -6.00
C ALA A 263 15.79 -4.64 -6.98
N GLN A 264 16.98 -4.09 -7.24
CA GLN A 264 18.00 -4.77 -8.07
C GLN A 264 18.48 -6.09 -7.46
N ALA A 265 18.62 -6.16 -6.13
CA ALA A 265 19.06 -7.38 -5.44
C ALA A 265 18.14 -8.59 -5.68
N VAL A 266 16.89 -8.35 -6.07
CA VAL A 266 15.90 -9.39 -6.38
C VAL A 266 15.52 -9.41 -7.86
N ASN A 267 16.25 -8.70 -8.72
CA ASN A 267 15.95 -8.53 -10.16
C ASN A 267 14.48 -8.14 -10.40
N TYR A 268 14.00 -7.15 -9.64
CA TYR A 268 12.59 -6.81 -9.56
C TYR A 268 12.01 -6.38 -10.91
N GLU A 269 10.84 -6.95 -11.29
CA GLU A 269 10.06 -6.61 -12.47
C GLU A 269 8.70 -6.01 -12.06
N GLY A 270 8.28 -4.94 -12.74
CA GLY A 270 7.00 -4.27 -12.51
C GLY A 270 7.10 -3.09 -11.53
N ALA A 271 5.94 -2.58 -11.13
CA ALA A 271 5.84 -1.55 -10.10
C ALA A 271 5.90 -2.18 -8.71
N GLY A 272 6.73 -1.62 -7.85
CA GLY A 272 6.86 -2.03 -6.45
C GLY A 272 7.10 -0.83 -5.55
N THR A 273 6.97 -1.04 -4.26
CA THR A 273 7.18 0.02 -3.27
C THR A 273 8.04 -0.50 -2.14
N VAL A 274 9.09 0.25 -1.81
CA VAL A 274 9.96 -0.02 -0.66
C VAL A 274 9.56 0.90 0.47
N GLU A 275 9.05 0.33 1.56
CA GLU A 275 8.56 1.07 2.73
C GLU A 275 9.66 1.20 3.78
N PHE A 276 9.75 2.40 4.38
CA PHE A 276 10.73 2.75 5.39
C PHE A 276 10.09 3.42 6.61
N LEU A 277 10.65 3.16 7.78
CA LEU A 277 10.47 4.01 8.95
C LEU A 277 11.58 5.07 8.97
N VAL A 278 11.21 6.33 9.12
CA VAL A 278 12.15 7.46 9.20
C VAL A 278 12.01 8.12 10.56
N ASP A 279 13.11 8.15 11.33
CA ASP A 279 13.13 8.73 12.66
C ASP A 279 13.24 10.27 12.64
N LYS A 280 13.12 10.90 13.80
CA LYS A 280 13.24 12.37 13.97
C LYS A 280 14.61 12.94 13.57
N HIS A 281 15.65 12.08 13.49
CA HIS A 281 17.00 12.46 13.06
C HIS A 281 17.24 12.22 11.57
N ARG A 282 16.18 11.81 10.83
CA ARG A 282 16.23 11.45 9.39
C ARG A 282 17.06 10.20 9.09
N ASN A 283 17.27 9.31 10.08
CA ASN A 283 17.70 7.96 9.78
C ASN A 283 16.51 7.16 9.26
N PHE A 284 16.74 6.34 8.24
CA PHE A 284 15.68 5.52 7.64
C PHE A 284 16.04 4.05 7.68
N TYR A 285 15.01 3.22 7.84
CA TYR A 285 15.16 1.78 8.03
C TYR A 285 14.11 1.06 7.20
N PHE A 286 14.56 0.07 6.43
CA PHE A 286 13.68 -0.80 5.66
C PHE A 286 12.65 -1.49 6.56
N MET A 287 11.41 -1.45 6.14
CA MET A 287 10.30 -2.11 6.80
C MET A 287 9.81 -3.31 6.00
N GLU A 288 9.41 -3.09 4.76
CA GLU A 288 8.96 -4.12 3.83
C GLU A 288 8.99 -3.63 2.37
N MET A 289 8.84 -4.57 1.44
CA MET A 289 8.66 -4.26 0.03
C MET A 289 7.33 -4.86 -0.45
N ASN A 290 6.46 -4.01 -0.97
CA ASN A 290 5.24 -4.44 -1.62
C ASN A 290 5.51 -4.71 -3.10
N THR A 291 5.25 -5.95 -3.52
CA THR A 291 5.57 -6.43 -4.88
C THR A 291 4.41 -6.21 -5.87
N ARG A 292 3.75 -5.07 -5.75
CA ARG A 292 2.54 -4.69 -6.52
C ARG A 292 2.38 -3.18 -6.58
N ILE A 293 1.43 -2.73 -7.38
CA ILE A 293 0.91 -1.36 -7.28
C ILE A 293 0.23 -1.14 -5.91
N GLN A 294 0.31 0.05 -5.36
CA GLN A 294 -0.37 0.41 -4.13
C GLN A 294 -1.60 1.30 -4.35
N VAL A 295 -2.47 1.41 -3.33
CA VAL A 295 -3.67 2.26 -3.37
C VAL A 295 -3.29 3.68 -3.71
N GLU A 296 -2.26 4.21 -3.05
CA GLU A 296 -1.76 5.58 -3.07
C GLU A 296 -0.86 5.95 -4.27
N HIS A 297 -0.77 5.07 -5.29
CA HIS A 297 0.02 5.39 -6.49
C HIS A 297 -0.39 6.71 -7.19
N PRO A 298 -1.65 7.17 -7.10
CA PRO A 298 -2.06 8.41 -7.77
C PRO A 298 -1.29 9.64 -7.32
N VAL A 299 -0.89 9.78 -6.04
CA VAL A 299 -0.12 10.96 -5.62
C VAL A 299 1.25 11.00 -6.30
N THR A 300 1.89 9.84 -6.54
CA THR A 300 3.12 9.77 -7.33
C THR A 300 2.86 10.17 -8.78
N GLU A 301 1.81 9.63 -9.40
CA GLU A 301 1.44 9.96 -10.78
C GLU A 301 1.29 11.46 -11.01
N GLU A 302 0.58 12.14 -10.08
CA GLU A 302 0.30 13.57 -10.18
C GLU A 302 1.55 14.45 -10.01
N VAL A 303 2.44 14.11 -9.07
CA VAL A 303 3.60 14.97 -8.78
C VAL A 303 4.73 14.88 -9.80
N ILE A 304 4.79 13.78 -10.57
CA ILE A 304 5.82 13.58 -11.60
C ILE A 304 5.25 13.48 -13.02
N ASN A 305 3.94 13.64 -13.19
CA ASN A 305 3.21 13.50 -14.45
C ASN A 305 3.53 12.16 -15.17
N PHE A 306 3.21 11.04 -14.50
CA PHE A 306 3.57 9.70 -14.93
C PHE A 306 2.42 8.71 -14.74
N ASP A 307 1.99 8.00 -15.79
CA ASP A 307 0.97 6.95 -15.68
C ASP A 307 1.63 5.61 -15.31
N LEU A 308 1.60 5.28 -14.03
CA LEU A 308 2.26 4.10 -13.48
C LEU A 308 1.61 2.78 -13.92
N ILE A 309 0.28 2.75 -14.07
CA ILE A 309 -0.44 1.57 -14.58
C ILE A 309 -0.06 1.31 -16.04
N LYS A 310 0.03 2.35 -16.83
CA LYS A 310 0.48 2.26 -18.24
C LYS A 310 1.90 1.70 -18.34
N GLU A 311 2.78 2.18 -17.49
CA GLU A 311 4.16 1.71 -17.49
C GLU A 311 4.28 0.26 -16.99
N GLN A 312 3.50 -0.16 -15.98
CA GLN A 312 3.40 -1.57 -15.59
C GLN A 312 3.03 -2.48 -16.76
N ILE A 313 2.03 -2.09 -17.54
CA ILE A 313 1.58 -2.87 -18.70
C ILE A 313 2.66 -2.95 -19.76
N LYS A 314 3.37 -1.83 -20.03
CA LYS A 314 4.49 -1.79 -20.99
C LYS A 314 5.64 -2.69 -20.56
N VAL A 315 6.06 -2.59 -19.30
CA VAL A 315 7.13 -3.44 -18.73
C VAL A 315 6.78 -4.91 -18.88
N ALA A 316 5.56 -5.30 -18.49
CA ALA A 316 5.10 -6.67 -18.64
C ALA A 316 5.05 -7.15 -20.10
N ALA A 317 4.84 -6.23 -21.05
CA ALA A 317 4.92 -6.50 -22.49
C ALA A 317 6.35 -6.52 -23.05
N GLY A 318 7.38 -6.40 -22.21
CA GLY A 318 8.79 -6.44 -22.61
C GLY A 318 9.33 -5.11 -23.14
N ILE A 319 8.67 -4.00 -22.89
CA ILE A 319 9.17 -2.67 -23.27
C ILE A 319 10.07 -2.15 -22.15
N PRO A 320 11.35 -1.79 -22.44
CA PRO A 320 12.26 -1.29 -21.43
C PRO A 320 11.84 0.08 -20.91
N ILE A 321 12.12 0.33 -19.63
CA ILE A 321 11.92 1.66 -19.02
C ILE A 321 13.07 2.61 -19.36
N SER A 322 12.86 3.92 -19.16
CA SER A 322 13.88 4.93 -19.45
C SER A 322 15.10 4.88 -18.51
N GLY A 323 14.95 4.26 -17.33
CA GLY A 323 15.97 4.24 -16.28
C GLY A 323 16.18 5.57 -15.56
N LYS A 324 15.41 6.61 -15.88
CA LYS A 324 15.45 7.88 -15.17
C LYS A 324 14.70 7.79 -13.85
N SER A 325 15.32 8.31 -12.80
CA SER A 325 14.61 8.67 -11.57
C SER A 325 13.90 10.00 -11.76
N TYR A 326 12.80 10.17 -11.04
CA TYR A 326 11.92 11.33 -11.18
C TYR A 326 11.88 12.13 -9.89
N GLU A 327 11.84 13.44 -10.02
CA GLU A 327 11.69 14.39 -8.92
C GLU A 327 10.30 15.01 -8.95
N PRO A 328 9.65 15.21 -7.78
CA PRO A 328 8.36 15.87 -7.71
C PRO A 328 8.45 17.32 -8.19
N THR A 329 7.53 17.73 -9.04
CA THR A 329 7.40 19.11 -9.52
C THR A 329 6.17 19.80 -8.95
N MET A 330 5.27 19.04 -8.32
CA MET A 330 4.01 19.45 -7.73
C MET A 330 3.89 18.87 -6.33
N HIS A 331 2.81 19.19 -5.63
CA HIS A 331 2.43 18.54 -4.39
C HIS A 331 1.02 17.93 -4.52
N ALA A 332 0.87 16.66 -4.18
CA ALA A 332 -0.41 15.96 -4.21
C ALA A 332 -0.74 15.36 -2.85
N ILE A 333 -2.03 15.38 -2.51
CA ILE A 333 -2.60 14.76 -1.30
C ILE A 333 -3.72 13.83 -1.75
N GLU A 334 -3.72 12.60 -1.25
CA GLU A 334 -4.82 11.65 -1.41
C GLU A 334 -5.52 11.45 -0.07
N CYS A 335 -6.85 11.49 -0.08
CA CYS A 335 -7.71 11.09 1.02
C CYS A 335 -8.46 9.82 0.63
N ARG A 336 -8.37 8.77 1.44
CA ARG A 336 -9.16 7.54 1.24
C ARG A 336 -10.58 7.75 1.72
N ILE A 337 -11.53 7.75 0.79
CA ILE A 337 -12.94 7.86 1.12
C ILE A 337 -13.49 6.46 1.32
N ASN A 338 -13.72 6.12 2.57
CA ASN A 338 -14.27 4.83 2.99
C ASN A 338 -15.74 4.97 3.38
N ALA A 339 -16.53 3.94 3.11
CA ALA A 339 -17.90 3.81 3.61
C ALA A 339 -17.86 3.36 5.08
N GLU A 340 -17.48 4.26 5.96
CA GLU A 340 -17.27 4.08 7.40
C GLU A 340 -17.73 5.31 8.18
N ASP A 341 -18.16 5.11 9.43
CA ASP A 341 -18.46 6.19 10.37
C ASP A 341 -17.23 6.48 11.24
N PRO A 342 -16.44 7.52 10.94
CA PRO A 342 -15.19 7.81 11.65
C PRO A 342 -15.40 8.23 13.11
N PHE A 343 -16.56 8.79 13.44
CA PHE A 343 -16.91 9.24 14.79
C PHE A 343 -17.53 8.14 15.63
N ASN A 344 -17.86 6.99 15.03
CA ASN A 344 -18.34 5.80 15.70
C ASN A 344 -17.38 4.62 15.48
N ASN A 345 -16.13 4.81 15.93
CA ASN A 345 -15.04 3.83 15.86
C ASN A 345 -14.79 3.24 14.45
N PHE A 346 -15.03 3.99 13.39
CA PHE A 346 -14.89 3.57 11.98
C PHE A 346 -15.75 2.35 11.64
N ARG A 347 -16.95 2.32 12.18
CA ARG A 347 -17.91 1.25 11.89
C ARG A 347 -18.23 1.24 10.39
N PRO A 348 -18.11 0.10 9.69
CA PRO A 348 -18.50 -0.02 8.29
C PRO A 348 -19.95 0.40 8.05
N SER A 349 -20.19 1.10 6.95
CA SER A 349 -21.49 1.62 6.54
C SER A 349 -21.84 1.14 5.13
N PRO A 350 -22.01 -0.18 4.90
CA PRO A 350 -22.51 -0.65 3.60
C PRO A 350 -23.94 -0.18 3.39
N GLY A 351 -24.35 -0.01 2.14
CA GLY A 351 -25.68 0.47 1.84
C GLY A 351 -25.82 1.06 0.44
N LYS A 352 -26.99 1.57 0.15
CA LYS A 352 -27.29 2.19 -1.14
C LYS A 352 -26.95 3.67 -1.12
N ILE A 353 -26.11 4.11 -2.08
CA ILE A 353 -25.84 5.52 -2.31
C ILE A 353 -27.07 6.15 -2.95
N THR A 354 -27.69 7.13 -2.28
CA THR A 354 -28.89 7.83 -2.77
C THR A 354 -28.52 9.04 -3.63
N HIS A 355 -27.50 9.80 -3.19
CA HIS A 355 -26.94 10.92 -3.96
C HIS A 355 -25.43 10.81 -4.06
N PHE A 356 -24.89 11.20 -5.20
CA PHE A 356 -23.48 11.22 -5.48
C PHE A 356 -23.14 12.43 -6.32
N HIS A 357 -22.36 13.36 -5.78
CA HIS A 357 -21.78 14.47 -6.50
C HIS A 357 -20.27 14.45 -6.36
N SER A 358 -19.57 14.24 -7.46
CA SER A 358 -18.11 14.30 -7.50
C SER A 358 -17.65 15.75 -7.65
N PRO A 359 -16.78 16.25 -6.75
CA PRO A 359 -16.21 17.58 -6.91
C PRO A 359 -15.34 17.67 -8.16
N GLY A 360 -15.14 18.89 -8.63
CA GLY A 360 -14.33 19.19 -9.80
C GLY A 360 -13.41 20.37 -9.59
N GLY A 361 -12.93 20.93 -10.69
CA GLY A 361 -12.02 22.06 -10.71
C GLY A 361 -10.57 21.65 -10.97
N HIS A 362 -9.70 22.66 -11.14
CA HIS A 362 -8.30 22.44 -11.42
C HIS A 362 -7.61 21.70 -10.27
N GLY A 363 -6.81 20.69 -10.62
CA GLY A 363 -6.05 19.90 -9.63
C GLY A 363 -6.89 18.94 -8.80
N VAL A 364 -8.10 18.56 -9.24
CA VAL A 364 -8.96 17.59 -8.56
C VAL A 364 -9.09 16.31 -9.40
N ARG A 365 -8.75 15.16 -8.79
CA ARG A 365 -8.91 13.82 -9.36
C ARG A 365 -9.70 12.93 -8.41
N VAL A 366 -10.66 12.18 -8.95
CA VAL A 366 -11.45 11.20 -8.18
C VAL A 366 -11.37 9.84 -8.87
N ASP A 367 -10.72 8.88 -8.21
CA ASP A 367 -10.71 7.49 -8.64
C ASP A 367 -11.78 6.72 -7.84
N THR A 368 -12.90 6.42 -8.47
CA THR A 368 -14.05 5.78 -7.80
C THR A 368 -14.77 4.83 -8.73
N HIS A 369 -15.42 3.82 -8.14
CA HIS A 369 -16.28 2.86 -8.84
C HIS A 369 -17.75 2.99 -8.45
N VAL A 370 -18.07 3.90 -7.52
CA VAL A 370 -19.44 4.09 -7.05
C VAL A 370 -20.15 5.24 -7.78
N TYR A 371 -21.48 5.23 -7.73
CA TYR A 371 -22.35 6.19 -8.38
C TYR A 371 -23.71 6.24 -7.64
N ALA A 372 -24.55 7.23 -7.97
CA ALA A 372 -25.90 7.32 -7.40
C ALA A 372 -26.74 6.08 -7.74
N GLY A 373 -27.26 5.41 -6.73
CA GLY A 373 -27.99 4.15 -6.88
C GLY A 373 -27.15 2.89 -6.68
N TYR A 374 -25.81 3.00 -6.59
CA TYR A 374 -24.92 1.86 -6.34
C TYR A 374 -25.14 1.29 -4.94
N GLN A 375 -25.16 -0.03 -4.85
CA GLN A 375 -25.24 -0.77 -3.58
C GLN A 375 -23.84 -1.18 -3.17
N ILE A 376 -23.31 -0.58 -2.09
CA ILE A 376 -22.03 -0.99 -1.51
C ILE A 376 -22.21 -2.34 -0.83
N PRO A 377 -21.53 -3.41 -1.28
CA PRO A 377 -21.65 -4.72 -0.67
C PRO A 377 -20.86 -4.79 0.65
N PRO A 378 -21.37 -5.51 1.66
CA PRO A 378 -20.67 -5.68 2.94
C PRO A 378 -19.53 -6.70 2.90
N ASN A 379 -19.27 -7.31 1.75
CA ASN A 379 -18.38 -8.45 1.59
C ASN A 379 -16.90 -8.06 1.38
N TYR A 380 -16.63 -6.79 1.07
CA TYR A 380 -15.32 -6.31 0.63
C TYR A 380 -14.88 -5.10 1.45
N ASP A 381 -13.68 -4.60 1.13
CA ASP A 381 -13.14 -3.39 1.72
C ASP A 381 -14.10 -2.20 1.58
N SER A 382 -14.05 -1.30 2.56
CA SER A 382 -14.90 -0.12 2.64
C SER A 382 -14.48 1.03 1.71
N LEU A 383 -13.31 0.94 1.05
CA LEU A 383 -12.80 1.99 0.15
C LEU A 383 -13.73 2.16 -1.05
N ILE A 384 -14.33 3.34 -1.19
CA ILE A 384 -15.26 3.66 -2.27
C ILE A 384 -14.71 4.72 -3.23
N ALA A 385 -13.78 5.53 -2.79
CA ALA A 385 -13.08 6.47 -3.65
C ALA A 385 -11.68 6.80 -3.11
N LYS A 386 -10.75 7.10 -4.02
CA LYS A 386 -9.52 7.84 -3.74
C LYS A 386 -9.75 9.25 -4.22
N PHE A 387 -9.54 10.19 -3.34
CA PHE A 387 -9.75 11.60 -3.62
C PHE A 387 -8.42 12.33 -3.57
N ILE A 388 -7.97 12.80 -4.73
CA ILE A 388 -6.62 13.35 -4.90
C ILE A 388 -6.72 14.83 -5.29
N CYS A 389 -5.95 15.68 -4.63
CA CYS A 389 -5.79 17.07 -5.02
C CYS A 389 -4.30 17.37 -5.24
N VAL A 390 -4.00 18.08 -6.33
CA VAL A 390 -2.63 18.45 -6.72
C VAL A 390 -2.54 19.96 -6.97
N ALA A 391 -1.43 20.56 -6.50
CA ALA A 391 -1.13 21.98 -6.71
C ALA A 391 0.39 22.21 -6.75
N GLN A 392 0.82 23.46 -6.99
CA GLN A 392 2.24 23.81 -7.01
C GLN A 392 2.90 23.67 -5.64
N THR A 393 2.16 23.99 -4.58
CA THR A 393 2.66 23.94 -3.21
C THR A 393 1.75 23.07 -2.33
N ARG A 394 2.29 22.61 -1.20
CA ARG A 394 1.56 21.82 -0.22
C ARG A 394 0.35 22.58 0.33
N GLU A 395 0.53 23.86 0.66
CA GLU A 395 -0.55 24.69 1.21
C GLU A 395 -1.70 24.85 0.19
N GLU A 396 -1.39 25.08 -1.07
CA GLU A 396 -2.40 25.14 -2.13
C GLU A 396 -3.11 23.79 -2.32
N ALA A 397 -2.39 22.66 -2.23
CA ALA A 397 -2.99 21.32 -2.29
C ALA A 397 -3.95 21.08 -1.12
N ILE A 398 -3.59 21.48 0.11
CA ILE A 398 -4.46 21.42 1.29
C ILE A 398 -5.71 22.30 1.09
N CYS A 399 -5.56 23.53 0.63
CA CYS A 399 -6.69 24.43 0.37
C CYS A 399 -7.62 23.87 -0.70
N THR A 400 -7.06 23.29 -1.78
CA THR A 400 -7.82 22.62 -2.83
C THR A 400 -8.57 21.42 -2.29
N MET A 401 -7.91 20.58 -1.46
CA MET A 401 -8.50 19.42 -0.82
C MET A 401 -9.65 19.80 0.11
N GLU A 402 -9.46 20.81 0.97
CA GLU A 402 -10.50 21.29 1.89
C GLU A 402 -11.74 21.80 1.12
N ARG A 403 -11.54 22.65 0.11
CA ARG A 403 -12.62 23.14 -0.75
C ARG A 403 -13.36 21.99 -1.42
N ALA A 404 -12.63 21.10 -2.06
CA ALA A 404 -13.20 20.03 -2.85
C ALA A 404 -13.88 18.95 -1.98
N LEU A 405 -13.35 18.62 -0.79
CA LEU A 405 -14.04 17.73 0.18
C LEU A 405 -15.38 18.33 0.64
N SER A 406 -15.49 19.67 0.78
CA SER A 406 -16.75 20.32 1.15
C SER A 406 -17.82 20.25 0.05
N GLU A 407 -17.44 20.01 -1.20
CA GLU A 407 -18.32 19.82 -2.35
C GLU A 407 -18.63 18.34 -2.60
N PHE A 408 -17.88 17.42 -1.99
CA PHE A 408 -18.04 15.96 -2.24
C PHE A 408 -19.25 15.41 -1.49
N VAL A 409 -20.34 15.18 -2.20
CA VAL A 409 -21.60 14.69 -1.61
C VAL A 409 -21.78 13.20 -1.88
N ILE A 410 -21.83 12.41 -0.81
CA ILE A 410 -22.18 10.98 -0.84
C ILE A 410 -23.23 10.76 0.25
N GLU A 411 -24.48 10.50 -0.14
CA GLU A 411 -25.58 10.27 0.80
C GLU A 411 -26.09 8.82 0.73
N GLY A 412 -26.77 8.40 1.80
CA GLY A 412 -27.29 7.05 1.97
C GLY A 412 -26.37 6.13 2.79
N VAL A 413 -25.09 6.51 2.94
CA VAL A 413 -24.08 5.83 3.76
C VAL A 413 -23.23 6.85 4.52
N LYS A 414 -22.61 6.43 5.62
CA LYS A 414 -21.59 7.23 6.31
C LYS A 414 -20.25 7.08 5.58
N THR A 415 -19.48 8.16 5.57
CA THR A 415 -18.14 8.17 4.91
C THR A 415 -17.10 8.87 5.77
N THR A 416 -15.83 8.69 5.42
CA THR A 416 -14.68 9.37 6.07
C THR A 416 -14.50 10.83 5.63
N ILE A 417 -15.33 11.38 4.74
CA ILE A 417 -15.23 12.78 4.28
C ILE A 417 -15.18 13.79 5.44
N PRO A 418 -16.06 13.71 6.48
CA PRO A 418 -16.00 14.66 7.60
C PRO A 418 -14.68 14.60 8.39
N LEU A 419 -14.09 13.43 8.56
CA LEU A 419 -12.78 13.26 9.17
C LEU A 419 -11.70 13.96 8.36
N HIS A 420 -11.69 13.77 7.04
CA HIS A 420 -10.69 14.38 6.17
C HIS A 420 -10.80 15.93 6.18
N LEU A 421 -12.01 16.48 6.26
CA LEU A 421 -12.20 17.92 6.44
C LEU A 421 -11.59 18.44 7.76
N LYS A 422 -11.75 17.69 8.87
CA LYS A 422 -11.09 18.02 10.14
C LYS A 422 -9.56 17.95 10.01
N LEU A 423 -9.03 16.94 9.35
CA LEU A 423 -7.59 16.76 9.12
C LEU A 423 -7.01 17.93 8.31
N MET A 424 -7.66 18.35 7.24
CA MET A 424 -7.19 19.48 6.41
C MET A 424 -7.16 20.80 7.17
N ARG A 425 -7.94 20.96 8.24
CA ARG A 425 -8.01 22.14 9.11
C ARG A 425 -7.09 22.06 10.32
N ASP A 426 -6.54 20.88 10.61
CA ASP A 426 -5.68 20.69 11.77
C ASP A 426 -4.35 21.43 11.63
N ALA A 427 -3.97 22.18 12.66
CA ALA A 427 -2.77 23.02 12.63
C ALA A 427 -1.47 22.21 12.54
N ASN A 428 -1.41 21.02 13.19
CA ASN A 428 -0.23 20.16 13.13
C ASN A 428 -0.12 19.47 11.76
N PHE A 429 -1.23 19.03 11.18
CA PHE A 429 -1.23 18.51 9.82
C PHE A 429 -0.76 19.58 8.82
N ARG A 430 -1.31 20.80 8.88
CA ARG A 430 -0.91 21.91 7.99
C ARG A 430 0.56 22.27 8.15
N ALA A 431 1.07 22.28 9.38
CA ALA A 431 2.50 22.53 9.67
C ALA A 431 3.42 21.36 9.28
N GLY A 432 2.90 20.20 8.87
CA GLY A 432 3.68 19.01 8.61
C GLY A 432 4.21 18.31 9.88
N ASN A 433 3.65 18.63 11.06
CA ASN A 433 4.07 18.11 12.36
C ASN A 433 3.23 16.87 12.73
N PHE A 434 3.52 15.74 12.12
CA PHE A 434 2.83 14.48 12.40
C PHE A 434 3.78 13.29 12.27
N THR A 435 3.41 12.20 12.89
CA THR A 435 4.09 10.90 12.86
C THR A 435 3.04 9.80 12.69
N THR A 436 3.47 8.53 12.68
CA THR A 436 2.54 7.39 12.62
C THR A 436 1.55 7.33 13.80
N LYS A 437 1.83 8.06 14.89
CA LYS A 437 0.94 8.16 16.08
C LYS A 437 -0.05 9.31 16.02
N PHE A 438 -0.06 10.11 14.95
CA PHE A 438 -0.89 11.32 14.86
C PHE A 438 -2.36 11.04 15.20
N MET A 439 -2.95 9.97 14.65
CA MET A 439 -4.34 9.63 14.88
C MET A 439 -4.67 9.12 16.30
N GLU A 440 -3.66 8.77 17.10
CA GLU A 440 -3.87 8.34 18.50
C GLU A 440 -4.27 9.53 19.41
N THR A 441 -3.84 10.74 19.04
CA THR A 441 -4.11 11.98 19.77
C THR A 441 -5.07 12.92 19.05
N PHE A 442 -5.45 12.59 17.83
CA PHE A 442 -6.36 13.39 17.01
C PHE A 442 -7.78 13.35 17.57
N ASP A 443 -8.41 14.52 17.68
CA ASP A 443 -9.78 14.64 18.19
C ASP A 443 -10.79 14.07 17.17
N LEU A 444 -11.39 12.94 17.52
CA LEU A 444 -12.43 12.24 16.76
C LEU A 444 -13.86 12.56 17.23
N THR A 445 -14.07 13.64 17.99
CA THR A 445 -15.43 14.11 18.31
C THR A 445 -16.10 14.72 17.07
N GLU A 446 -17.42 14.59 16.94
CA GLU A 446 -18.19 15.12 15.81
C GLU A 446 -18.27 16.65 15.78
#